data_9c9872b48c7f99c800c536dc32997443
#
_entry.id   9c9872b48c7f99c800c536dc32997443
#
_cell.length_a   1.000
_cell.length_b   1.000
_cell.length_c   1.000
_cell.angle_alpha   90.00
_cell.angle_beta   90.00
_cell.angle_gamma   90.00
#
_symmetry.space_group_name_H-M   'P 1'
#
loop_
_entity.id
_entity.type
_entity.pdbx_description
1 polymer ?
#
loop_
_entity_poly.entity_id
_entity_poly.type
_entity_poly.pdbx_seq_one_letter_code
_entity_poly.pdbx_strand_id
1 'polypeptide(L)'
;MEYGGGTQNWTITRDNNSWIYAANNSGLLQFDGYSWHLFSNGMIIRTAYHDGKERIYVGAFNNFGYFSPDEKGAMHYHSLSDSLEDKYRNFSDVWDIYCIDHSIYFVSYNHIFKLTNDEITVIQSKERMLCSANINGNLYVFKENAGVFLQTGQLFIPLASTEKISNYHISEILPYQDQKLLLITEYHGIYIYDNSTTVPLITQNDSLLKSSQLYCAEIKDD
;
A
#
# COMPACT_ATOMS: atom_id res chain seq x y z
N MET A 1 28.99 1.57 -7.02
CA MET A 1 28.16 0.81 -7.99
C MET A 1 27.05 1.76 -8.43
N GLU A 2 27.04 2.18 -9.67
CA GLU A 2 25.94 3.01 -10.19
C GLU A 2 24.75 2.09 -10.45
N TYR A 3 23.62 2.38 -9.80
CA TYR A 3 22.40 1.56 -9.97
C TYR A 3 21.34 2.23 -10.86
N GLY A 4 21.66 3.42 -11.41
CA GLY A 4 20.82 4.13 -12.39
C GLY A 4 19.51 4.72 -11.86
N GLY A 5 19.17 4.43 -10.62
CA GLY A 5 17.93 4.89 -10.00
C GLY A 5 18.03 6.28 -9.39
N GLY A 6 16.86 6.86 -9.09
CA GLY A 6 16.74 8.09 -8.31
C GLY A 6 17.06 7.85 -6.82
N THR A 7 17.14 8.91 -6.05
CA THR A 7 17.53 8.88 -4.63
C THR A 7 16.48 8.27 -3.71
N GLN A 8 15.21 8.20 -4.13
CA GLN A 8 14.09 7.75 -3.30
C GLN A 8 13.58 6.40 -3.76
N ASN A 9 13.59 5.42 -2.85
CA ASN A 9 12.86 4.17 -2.95
C ASN A 9 11.65 4.23 -2.00
N TRP A 10 10.48 3.74 -2.46
CA TRP A 10 9.22 3.83 -1.74
C TRP A 10 8.81 2.50 -1.12
N THR A 11 8.80 1.45 -1.94
CA THR A 11 8.48 0.08 -1.50
C THR A 11 9.44 -0.92 -2.11
N ILE A 12 9.52 -2.08 -1.48
CA ILE A 12 10.36 -3.20 -1.93
C ILE A 12 9.49 -4.45 -1.98
N THR A 13 9.63 -5.23 -3.04
CA THR A 13 9.04 -6.57 -3.16
C THR A 13 10.08 -7.57 -3.67
N ARG A 14 9.81 -8.86 -3.54
CA ARG A 14 10.71 -9.93 -3.97
C ARG A 14 9.93 -10.95 -4.78
N ASP A 15 10.54 -11.45 -5.85
CA ASP A 15 9.98 -12.54 -6.63
C ASP A 15 10.38 -13.94 -6.10
N ASN A 16 9.90 -14.98 -6.78
CA ASN A 16 10.19 -16.38 -6.42
C ASN A 16 11.65 -16.78 -6.65
N ASN A 17 12.39 -16.03 -7.47
CA ASN A 17 13.84 -16.23 -7.73
C ASN A 17 14.71 -15.49 -6.71
N SER A 18 14.09 -14.85 -5.73
CA SER A 18 14.75 -13.98 -4.74
C SER A 18 15.32 -12.70 -5.32
N TRP A 19 14.92 -12.30 -6.51
CA TRP A 19 15.24 -10.98 -7.05
C TRP A 19 14.43 -9.92 -6.31
N ILE A 20 15.08 -8.80 -6.05
CA ILE A 20 14.48 -7.67 -5.31
C ILE A 20 14.02 -6.62 -6.31
N TYR A 21 12.81 -6.13 -6.15
CA TYR A 21 12.27 -5.01 -6.91
C TYR A 21 11.99 -3.84 -5.99
N ALA A 22 12.41 -2.64 -6.39
CA ALA A 22 12.13 -1.43 -5.64
C ALA A 22 11.38 -0.40 -6.50
N ALA A 23 10.29 0.12 -5.96
CA ALA A 23 9.59 1.26 -6.51
C ALA A 23 10.44 2.51 -6.30
N ASN A 24 10.83 3.18 -7.39
CA ASN A 24 11.81 4.27 -7.36
C ASN A 24 11.32 5.49 -8.15
N ASN A 25 11.86 6.65 -7.83
CA ASN A 25 11.55 7.89 -8.55
C ASN A 25 11.92 7.87 -10.06
N SER A 26 12.78 6.96 -10.48
CA SER A 26 13.19 6.81 -11.87
C SER A 26 12.50 5.65 -12.60
N GLY A 27 11.69 4.85 -11.92
CA GLY A 27 11.03 3.68 -12.47
C GLY A 27 11.04 2.48 -11.53
N LEU A 28 11.00 1.26 -12.08
CA LEU A 28 11.15 0.02 -11.35
C LEU A 28 12.62 -0.41 -11.36
N LEU A 29 13.21 -0.55 -10.18
CA LEU A 29 14.55 -1.13 -10.00
C LEU A 29 14.44 -2.62 -9.74
N GLN A 30 15.33 -3.40 -10.35
CA GLN A 30 15.50 -4.84 -10.11
C GLN A 30 16.92 -5.11 -9.68
N PHE A 31 17.10 -5.93 -8.64
CA PHE A 31 18.39 -6.46 -8.22
C PHE A 31 18.37 -8.00 -8.31
N ASP A 32 19.26 -8.54 -9.12
CA ASP A 32 19.37 -9.98 -9.40
C ASP A 32 20.33 -10.73 -8.46
N GLY A 33 20.84 -10.06 -7.42
CA GLY A 33 21.86 -10.55 -6.50
C GLY A 33 23.28 -10.10 -6.88
N TYR A 34 23.48 -9.54 -8.08
CA TYR A 34 24.77 -9.09 -8.58
C TYR A 34 24.73 -7.64 -9.11
N SER A 35 23.73 -7.29 -9.91
CA SER A 35 23.60 -6.00 -10.58
C SER A 35 22.21 -5.40 -10.43
N TRP A 36 22.14 -4.07 -10.56
CA TRP A 36 20.89 -3.33 -10.60
C TRP A 36 20.48 -3.05 -12.04
N HIS A 37 19.22 -3.26 -12.35
CA HIS A 37 18.59 -2.90 -13.62
C HIS A 37 17.47 -1.92 -13.39
N LEU A 38 17.43 -0.82 -14.14
CA LEU A 38 16.35 0.16 -14.08
C LEU A 38 15.43 -0.03 -15.30
N PHE A 39 14.17 -0.33 -15.04
CA PHE A 39 13.09 -0.28 -16.04
C PHE A 39 12.40 1.08 -15.94
N SER A 40 12.90 2.02 -16.73
CA SER A 40 12.33 3.37 -16.77
C SER A 40 11.24 3.46 -17.82
N ASN A 41 10.09 3.96 -17.43
CA ASN A 41 8.95 4.28 -18.30
C ASN A 41 8.52 5.76 -18.15
N GLY A 42 9.37 6.58 -17.53
CA GLY A 42 9.10 7.99 -17.28
C GLY A 42 8.19 8.27 -16.08
N MET A 43 7.81 7.24 -15.34
CA MET A 43 6.95 7.39 -14.15
C MET A 43 7.75 7.32 -12.85
N ILE A 44 7.31 8.07 -11.85
CA ILE A 44 7.70 7.88 -10.45
C ILE A 44 6.83 6.75 -9.91
N ILE A 45 7.44 5.59 -9.65
CA ILE A 45 6.73 4.44 -9.07
C ILE A 45 6.70 4.58 -7.55
N ARG A 46 5.52 4.52 -6.95
CA ARG A 46 5.28 4.64 -5.51
C ARG A 46 5.21 3.30 -4.80
N THR A 47 4.67 2.31 -5.49
CA THR A 47 4.49 0.99 -4.90
C THR A 47 4.72 -0.09 -5.93
N ALA A 48 5.20 -1.25 -5.48
CA ALA A 48 5.44 -2.43 -6.29
C ALA A 48 5.03 -3.69 -5.53
N TYR A 49 4.40 -4.62 -6.22
CA TYR A 49 3.93 -5.89 -5.67
C TYR A 49 4.14 -7.02 -6.68
N HIS A 50 4.81 -8.09 -6.27
CA HIS A 50 4.98 -9.31 -7.07
C HIS A 50 3.83 -10.29 -6.81
N ASP A 51 3.21 -10.82 -7.88
CA ASP A 51 2.02 -11.68 -7.79
C ASP A 51 2.32 -13.17 -7.50
N GLY A 52 3.58 -13.51 -7.26
CA GLY A 52 4.02 -14.89 -7.10
C GLY A 52 4.16 -15.66 -8.43
N LYS A 53 3.99 -14.98 -9.58
CA LYS A 53 4.10 -15.56 -10.93
C LYS A 53 5.10 -14.77 -11.77
N GLU A 54 4.61 -13.97 -12.72
CA GLU A 54 5.47 -13.24 -13.68
C GLU A 54 5.21 -11.72 -13.68
N ARG A 55 4.20 -11.23 -12.96
CA ARG A 55 3.83 -9.83 -12.99
C ARG A 55 4.34 -9.10 -11.75
N ILE A 56 4.99 -7.97 -11.98
CA ILE A 56 5.31 -6.99 -10.97
C ILE A 56 4.33 -5.83 -11.12
N TYR A 57 3.28 -5.83 -10.33
CA TYR A 57 2.32 -4.73 -10.31
C TYR A 57 2.95 -3.48 -9.74
N VAL A 58 2.65 -2.33 -10.32
CA VAL A 58 3.20 -1.03 -9.91
C VAL A 58 2.12 0.04 -9.88
N GLY A 59 2.27 0.98 -8.95
CA GLY A 59 1.43 2.15 -8.79
C GLY A 59 2.25 3.44 -8.88
N ALA A 60 1.68 4.45 -9.54
CA ALA A 60 2.28 5.75 -9.78
C ALA A 60 1.21 6.86 -9.72
N PHE A 61 1.58 8.09 -10.05
CA PHE A 61 0.63 9.21 -10.16
C PHE A 61 -0.27 9.05 -11.39
N ASN A 62 -1.58 8.99 -11.16
CA ASN A 62 -2.61 8.78 -12.19
C ASN A 62 -2.32 7.59 -13.13
N ASN A 63 -1.56 6.62 -12.65
CA ASN A 63 -1.19 5.45 -13.44
C ASN A 63 -0.97 4.22 -12.56
N PHE A 64 -1.37 3.07 -13.05
CA PHE A 64 -1.05 1.77 -12.49
C PHE A 64 -1.08 0.70 -13.57
N GLY A 65 -0.35 -0.37 -13.34
CA GLY A 65 -0.23 -1.46 -14.29
C GLY A 65 0.73 -2.52 -13.76
N TYR A 66 1.40 -3.22 -14.66
CA TYR A 66 2.39 -4.22 -14.29
C TYR A 66 3.53 -4.28 -15.30
N PHE A 67 4.68 -4.72 -14.84
CA PHE A 67 5.76 -5.20 -15.69
C PHE A 67 5.68 -6.71 -15.81
N SER A 68 5.93 -7.23 -17.00
CA SER A 68 6.12 -8.66 -17.25
C SER A 68 7.18 -8.90 -18.32
N PRO A 69 7.92 -10.04 -18.28
CA PRO A 69 8.88 -10.37 -19.32
C PRO A 69 8.17 -10.79 -20.60
N ASP A 70 8.80 -10.51 -21.74
CA ASP A 70 8.45 -11.10 -23.02
C ASP A 70 9.10 -12.50 -23.19
N GLU A 71 8.89 -13.14 -24.34
CA GLU A 71 9.48 -14.45 -24.68
C GLU A 71 11.02 -14.48 -24.66
N LYS A 72 11.67 -13.30 -24.70
CA LYS A 72 13.13 -13.15 -24.64
C LYS A 72 13.63 -12.72 -23.26
N GLY A 73 12.71 -12.54 -22.28
CA GLY A 73 13.00 -12.10 -20.92
C GLY A 73 13.11 -10.58 -20.76
N ALA A 74 12.81 -9.78 -21.80
CA ALA A 74 12.81 -8.33 -21.67
C ALA A 74 11.53 -7.85 -20.94
N MET A 75 11.70 -7.01 -19.93
CA MET A 75 10.59 -6.49 -19.13
C MET A 75 9.85 -5.37 -19.86
N HIS A 76 8.54 -5.50 -20.00
CA HIS A 76 7.66 -4.52 -20.62
C HIS A 76 6.59 -4.05 -19.65
N TYR A 77 6.29 -2.75 -19.69
CA TYR A 77 5.20 -2.17 -18.91
C TYR A 77 3.87 -2.28 -19.66
N HIS A 78 2.85 -2.70 -18.94
CA HIS A 78 1.46 -2.79 -19.39
C HIS A 78 0.58 -1.91 -18.52
N SER A 79 0.08 -0.81 -19.09
CA SER A 79 -0.86 0.07 -18.38
C SER A 79 -2.22 -0.60 -18.22
N LEU A 80 -2.75 -0.59 -17.00
CA LEU A 80 -4.12 -0.97 -16.70
C LEU A 80 -5.02 0.27 -16.59
N SER A 81 -4.45 1.39 -16.15
CA SER A 81 -5.18 2.65 -15.99
C SER A 81 -5.68 3.25 -17.31
N ASP A 82 -5.05 2.91 -18.46
CA ASP A 82 -5.49 3.37 -19.77
C ASP A 82 -6.87 2.83 -20.16
N SER A 83 -7.29 1.71 -19.57
CA SER A 83 -8.62 1.11 -19.80
C SER A 83 -9.74 1.75 -18.98
N LEU A 84 -9.41 2.66 -18.04
CA LEU A 84 -10.40 3.32 -17.20
C LEU A 84 -11.24 4.32 -18.00
N GLU A 85 -12.51 4.44 -17.62
CA GLU A 85 -13.35 5.56 -18.07
C GLU A 85 -12.73 6.91 -17.67
N ASP A 86 -12.86 7.94 -18.50
CA ASP A 86 -12.23 9.26 -18.31
C ASP A 86 -12.51 9.87 -16.91
N LYS A 87 -13.70 9.64 -16.37
CA LYS A 87 -14.09 10.14 -15.03
C LYS A 87 -13.25 9.56 -13.88
N TYR A 88 -12.55 8.44 -14.11
CA TYR A 88 -11.73 7.75 -13.11
C TYR A 88 -10.23 7.88 -13.35
N ARG A 89 -9.79 8.64 -14.37
CA ARG A 89 -8.36 8.78 -14.73
C ARG A 89 -7.59 9.77 -13.87
N ASN A 90 -8.26 10.57 -13.06
CA ASN A 90 -7.62 11.53 -12.17
C ASN A 90 -7.79 11.09 -10.71
N PHE A 91 -6.90 10.20 -10.24
CA PHE A 91 -6.98 9.55 -8.93
C PHE A 91 -5.74 9.78 -8.04
N SER A 92 -4.76 10.59 -8.51
CA SER A 92 -3.52 10.88 -7.77
C SER A 92 -2.57 9.66 -7.68
N ASP A 93 -1.67 9.64 -6.69
CA ASP A 93 -0.75 8.52 -6.49
C ASP A 93 -1.47 7.26 -6.01
N VAL A 94 -1.04 6.11 -6.51
CA VAL A 94 -1.35 4.80 -5.93
C VAL A 94 -0.24 4.47 -4.95
N TRP A 95 -0.58 4.35 -3.67
CA TRP A 95 0.36 4.17 -2.57
C TRP A 95 0.55 2.71 -2.18
N ASP A 96 -0.51 1.90 -2.28
CA ASP A 96 -0.47 0.51 -1.85
C ASP A 96 -1.03 -0.42 -2.91
N ILE A 97 -0.49 -1.64 -2.95
CA ILE A 97 -0.99 -2.73 -3.78
C ILE A 97 -1.10 -3.99 -2.92
N TYR A 98 -2.27 -4.62 -2.94
CA TYR A 98 -2.52 -5.86 -2.20
C TYR A 98 -3.10 -6.94 -3.11
N CYS A 99 -2.78 -8.20 -2.82
CA CYS A 99 -3.51 -9.35 -3.35
C CYS A 99 -4.43 -9.90 -2.27
N ILE A 100 -5.73 -9.91 -2.54
CA ILE A 100 -6.76 -10.42 -1.64
C ILE A 100 -7.69 -11.30 -2.48
N ASP A 101 -7.86 -12.55 -2.09
CA ASP A 101 -8.72 -13.53 -2.78
C ASP A 101 -8.52 -13.55 -4.30
N HIS A 102 -7.25 -13.65 -4.74
CA HIS A 102 -6.85 -13.66 -6.16
C HIS A 102 -7.17 -12.37 -6.93
N SER A 103 -7.55 -11.30 -6.26
CA SER A 103 -7.74 -9.98 -6.86
C SER A 103 -6.63 -9.03 -6.44
N ILE A 104 -6.20 -8.16 -7.35
CA ILE A 104 -5.22 -7.12 -7.05
C ILE A 104 -5.96 -5.81 -6.76
N TYR A 105 -5.63 -5.20 -5.63
CA TYR A 105 -6.19 -3.93 -5.19
C TYR A 105 -5.11 -2.85 -5.29
N PHE A 106 -5.37 -1.81 -6.05
CA PHE A 106 -4.54 -0.62 -6.13
C PHE A 106 -5.23 0.49 -5.33
N VAL A 107 -4.58 0.96 -4.27
CA VAL A 107 -5.17 1.93 -3.34
C VAL A 107 -4.57 3.31 -3.58
N SER A 108 -5.42 4.29 -3.89
CA SER A 108 -5.08 5.71 -3.99
C SER A 108 -5.84 6.51 -2.93
N TYR A 109 -5.64 7.83 -2.89
CA TYR A 109 -6.29 8.65 -1.87
C TYR A 109 -7.83 8.58 -1.87
N ASN A 110 -8.45 8.47 -3.03
CA ASN A 110 -9.92 8.50 -3.13
C ASN A 110 -10.51 7.32 -3.91
N HIS A 111 -9.67 6.44 -4.44
CA HIS A 111 -10.12 5.30 -5.23
C HIS A 111 -9.38 4.03 -4.82
N ILE A 112 -10.09 2.91 -4.85
CA ILE A 112 -9.51 1.58 -4.88
C ILE A 112 -9.89 0.96 -6.22
N PHE A 113 -8.90 0.53 -6.99
CA PHE A 113 -9.10 -0.19 -8.24
C PHE A 113 -8.87 -1.68 -7.98
N LYS A 114 -9.92 -2.46 -8.06
CA LYS A 114 -9.86 -3.91 -7.88
C LYS A 114 -9.81 -4.60 -9.23
N LEU A 115 -8.70 -5.24 -9.52
CA LEU A 115 -8.51 -6.08 -10.71
C LEU A 115 -8.85 -7.53 -10.38
N THR A 116 -9.82 -8.12 -11.10
CA THR A 116 -10.22 -9.53 -10.98
C THR A 116 -10.45 -10.08 -12.36
N ASN A 117 -9.72 -11.12 -12.77
CA ASN A 117 -9.84 -11.75 -14.09
C ASN A 117 -9.78 -10.73 -15.25
N ASP A 118 -8.80 -9.81 -15.19
CA ASP A 118 -8.56 -8.71 -16.14
C ASP A 118 -9.69 -7.64 -16.22
N GLU A 119 -10.68 -7.69 -15.33
CA GLU A 119 -11.71 -6.66 -15.19
C GLU A 119 -11.41 -5.75 -13.99
N ILE A 120 -11.55 -4.41 -14.18
CA ILE A 120 -11.33 -3.41 -13.14
C ILE A 120 -12.66 -2.93 -12.59
N THR A 121 -12.85 -3.10 -11.29
CA THR A 121 -13.93 -2.49 -10.53
C THR A 121 -13.39 -1.28 -9.76
N VAL A 122 -14.07 -0.14 -9.85
CA VAL A 122 -13.67 1.09 -9.15
C VAL A 122 -14.54 1.28 -7.90
N ILE A 123 -13.88 1.43 -6.75
CA ILE A 123 -14.50 1.72 -5.45
C ILE A 123 -14.06 3.13 -5.05
N GLN A 124 -15.03 4.04 -4.86
CA GLN A 124 -14.77 5.43 -4.54
C GLN A 124 -14.96 5.73 -3.05
N SER A 125 -14.08 6.57 -2.51
CA SER A 125 -14.22 7.16 -1.18
C SER A 125 -14.40 8.67 -1.29
N LYS A 126 -15.30 9.23 -0.47
CA LYS A 126 -15.45 10.69 -0.35
C LYS A 126 -14.30 11.30 0.43
N GLU A 127 -13.95 10.65 1.55
CA GLU A 127 -12.82 11.04 2.39
C GLU A 127 -11.53 10.47 1.82
N ARG A 128 -10.41 11.18 2.03
CA ARG A 128 -9.10 10.69 1.61
C ARG A 128 -8.67 9.49 2.47
N MET A 129 -8.22 8.45 1.82
CA MET A 129 -7.59 7.27 2.43
C MET A 129 -6.09 7.54 2.55
N LEU A 130 -5.59 7.71 3.78
CA LEU A 130 -4.20 8.10 4.04
C LEU A 130 -3.29 6.92 4.40
N CYS A 131 -3.89 5.82 4.87
CA CYS A 131 -3.19 4.59 5.21
C CYS A 131 -4.10 3.41 4.88
N SER A 132 -3.53 2.32 4.43
CA SER A 132 -4.26 1.06 4.22
C SER A 132 -3.44 -0.14 4.67
N ALA A 133 -4.11 -1.25 4.96
CA ALA A 133 -3.47 -2.51 5.32
C ALA A 133 -4.33 -3.70 4.93
N ASN A 134 -3.69 -4.75 4.40
CA ASN A 134 -4.31 -6.06 4.24
C ASN A 134 -3.94 -6.94 5.45
N ILE A 135 -4.92 -7.26 6.27
CA ILE A 135 -4.75 -8.11 7.44
C ILE A 135 -5.70 -9.30 7.34
N ASN A 136 -5.14 -10.50 7.18
CA ASN A 136 -5.90 -11.74 7.03
C ASN A 136 -6.97 -11.70 5.93
N GLY A 137 -6.65 -11.10 4.78
CA GLY A 137 -7.58 -10.96 3.65
C GLY A 137 -8.60 -9.83 3.78
N ASN A 138 -8.53 -9.04 4.84
CA ASN A 138 -9.38 -7.88 5.06
C ASN A 138 -8.60 -6.60 4.75
N LEU A 139 -9.16 -5.75 3.90
CA LEU A 139 -8.59 -4.45 3.58
C LEU A 139 -9.12 -3.38 4.55
N TYR A 140 -8.25 -2.92 5.42
CA TYR A 140 -8.51 -1.79 6.31
C TYR A 140 -7.99 -0.50 5.67
N VAL A 141 -8.71 0.60 5.85
CA VAL A 141 -8.29 1.92 5.38
C VAL A 141 -8.54 2.97 6.47
N PHE A 142 -7.56 3.82 6.71
CA PHE A 142 -7.74 5.01 7.52
C PHE A 142 -8.18 6.16 6.62
N LYS A 143 -9.32 6.75 6.94
CA LYS A 143 -9.87 7.91 6.25
C LYS A 143 -9.68 9.17 7.07
N GLU A 144 -9.18 10.19 6.41
CA GLU A 144 -8.91 11.50 7.01
C GLU A 144 -10.16 12.06 7.71
N ASN A 145 -10.02 12.44 8.97
CA ASN A 145 -11.08 12.97 9.83
C ASN A 145 -12.31 12.03 10.04
N ALA A 146 -12.20 10.75 9.67
CA ALA A 146 -13.32 9.82 9.77
C ALA A 146 -13.00 8.54 10.58
N GLY A 147 -11.71 8.16 10.68
CA GLY A 147 -11.28 6.96 11.42
C GLY A 147 -10.95 5.80 10.50
N VAL A 148 -10.91 4.59 11.05
CA VAL A 148 -10.57 3.36 10.32
C VAL A 148 -11.83 2.66 9.84
N PHE A 149 -11.77 2.13 8.64
CA PHE A 149 -12.87 1.42 7.98
C PHE A 149 -12.39 0.06 7.47
N LEU A 150 -13.28 -0.92 7.48
CA LEU A 150 -13.14 -2.17 6.75
C LEU A 150 -13.80 -1.99 5.38
N GLN A 151 -13.04 -2.23 4.31
CA GLN A 151 -13.57 -2.23 2.94
C GLN A 151 -14.24 -3.57 2.65
N THR A 152 -15.49 -3.57 2.22
CA THR A 152 -16.28 -4.77 1.91
C THR A 152 -17.15 -4.54 0.68
N GLY A 153 -16.89 -5.26 -0.39
CA GLY A 153 -17.59 -5.08 -1.67
C GLY A 153 -17.37 -3.66 -2.23
N GLN A 154 -18.41 -2.86 -2.28
CA GLN A 154 -18.37 -1.44 -2.67
C GLN A 154 -18.46 -0.50 -1.45
N LEU A 155 -18.49 -1.04 -0.24
CA LEU A 155 -18.78 -0.30 0.98
C LEU A 155 -17.53 -0.15 1.85
N PHE A 156 -17.56 0.88 2.69
CA PHE A 156 -16.62 1.09 3.78
C PHE A 156 -17.40 1.05 5.09
N ILE A 157 -17.14 0.05 5.91
CA ILE A 157 -17.78 -0.16 7.20
C ILE A 157 -16.90 0.46 8.28
N PRO A 158 -17.36 1.49 9.03
CA PRO A 158 -16.55 2.13 10.05
C PRO A 158 -16.28 1.17 11.21
N LEU A 159 -15.04 1.17 11.69
CA LEU A 159 -14.69 0.50 12.94
C LEU A 159 -15.05 1.41 14.12
N ALA A 160 -15.90 0.91 15.00
CA ALA A 160 -16.41 1.68 16.14
C ALA A 160 -15.27 2.27 16.99
N SER A 161 -15.47 3.47 17.53
CA SER A 161 -14.51 4.13 18.42
C SER A 161 -13.22 4.65 17.76
N THR A 162 -12.94 4.34 16.48
CA THR A 162 -11.75 4.86 15.79
C THR A 162 -11.93 6.33 15.34
N GLU A 163 -13.15 6.83 15.28
CA GLU A 163 -13.46 8.24 15.06
C GLU A 163 -12.86 9.16 16.14
N LYS A 164 -12.60 8.65 17.35
CA LYS A 164 -11.97 9.40 18.45
C LYS A 164 -10.52 9.80 18.17
N ILE A 165 -9.87 9.08 17.28
CA ILE A 165 -8.49 9.36 16.85
C ILE A 165 -8.42 9.74 15.37
N SER A 166 -9.55 10.09 14.76
CA SER A 166 -9.66 10.40 13.32
C SER A 166 -8.87 11.62 12.89
N ASN A 167 -8.57 12.53 13.82
CA ASN A 167 -7.71 13.71 13.62
C ASN A 167 -6.21 13.42 13.83
N TYR A 168 -5.85 12.20 14.25
CA TYR A 168 -4.47 11.75 14.29
C TYR A 168 -4.10 11.18 12.92
N HIS A 169 -2.93 11.48 12.45
CA HIS A 169 -2.43 10.83 11.25
C HIS A 169 -2.00 9.40 11.61
N ILE A 170 -2.73 8.38 11.11
CA ILE A 170 -2.32 6.98 11.26
C ILE A 170 -1.35 6.66 10.14
N SER A 171 -0.12 6.29 10.49
CA SER A 171 0.93 5.91 9.55
C SER A 171 0.89 4.42 9.20
N GLU A 172 0.45 3.57 10.14
CA GLU A 172 0.35 2.12 9.92
C GLU A 172 -0.81 1.49 10.67
N ILE A 173 -1.39 0.44 10.08
CA ILE A 173 -2.37 -0.45 10.69
C ILE A 173 -1.78 -1.86 10.66
N LEU A 174 -1.54 -2.45 11.85
CA LEU A 174 -0.88 -3.74 11.96
C LEU A 174 -1.77 -4.76 12.69
N PRO A 175 -1.63 -6.06 12.40
CA PRO A 175 -2.31 -7.08 13.19
C PRO A 175 -1.77 -7.09 14.64
N TYR A 176 -2.61 -7.47 15.57
CA TYR A 176 -2.25 -7.66 16.97
C TYR A 176 -2.94 -8.91 17.53
N GLN A 177 -2.54 -9.35 18.73
CA GLN A 177 -3.06 -10.53 19.42
C GLN A 177 -4.61 -10.56 19.39
N ASP A 178 -5.19 -11.75 19.31
CA ASP A 178 -6.64 -11.98 19.37
C ASP A 178 -7.45 -11.19 18.33
N GLN A 179 -6.93 -11.09 17.09
CA GLN A 179 -7.58 -10.36 15.99
C GLN A 179 -7.80 -8.87 16.24
N LYS A 180 -7.04 -8.26 17.15
CA LYS A 180 -6.98 -6.82 17.36
C LYS A 180 -6.12 -6.15 16.32
N LEU A 181 -6.18 -4.81 16.25
CA LEU A 181 -5.32 -4.01 15.43
C LEU A 181 -4.46 -3.08 16.28
N LEU A 182 -3.22 -2.87 15.87
CA LEU A 182 -2.42 -1.73 16.30
C LEU A 182 -2.61 -0.60 15.30
N LEU A 183 -2.92 0.57 15.80
CA LEU A 183 -3.04 1.79 15.04
C LEU A 183 -1.86 2.69 15.43
N ILE A 184 -0.89 2.81 14.53
CA ILE A 184 0.32 3.60 14.76
C ILE A 184 0.03 5.02 14.32
N THR A 185 0.12 5.97 15.23
CA THR A 185 -0.11 7.38 14.90
C THR A 185 1.22 8.12 14.77
N GLU A 186 1.26 9.09 13.89
CA GLU A 186 2.48 9.82 13.57
C GLU A 186 3.12 10.52 14.79
N TYR A 187 2.28 11.10 15.70
CA TYR A 187 2.76 11.88 16.86
C TYR A 187 2.01 11.60 18.16
N HIS A 188 1.07 10.65 18.21
CA HIS A 188 0.23 10.42 19.39
C HIS A 188 0.45 9.04 20.01
N GLY A 189 1.51 8.32 19.59
CA GLY A 189 1.83 6.98 20.06
C GLY A 189 1.01 5.90 19.37
N ILE A 190 0.82 4.80 20.04
CA ILE A 190 0.18 3.59 19.51
C ILE A 190 -1.15 3.34 20.18
N TYR A 191 -2.15 2.91 19.43
CA TYR A 191 -3.47 2.55 19.94
C TYR A 191 -3.78 1.09 19.60
N ILE A 192 -4.53 0.43 20.49
CA ILE A 192 -5.12 -0.89 20.25
C ILE A 192 -6.60 -0.70 19.93
N TYR A 193 -7.04 -1.29 18.83
CA TYR A 193 -8.44 -1.50 18.52
C TYR A 193 -8.79 -2.97 18.79
N ASP A 194 -9.78 -3.21 19.68
CA ASP A 194 -10.18 -4.53 20.15
C ASP A 194 -11.53 -5.02 19.57
N ASN A 195 -11.90 -4.57 18.40
CA ASN A 195 -13.19 -4.78 17.72
C ASN A 195 -14.38 -4.00 18.30
N SER A 196 -14.19 -3.22 19.36
CA SER A 196 -15.24 -2.41 19.98
C SER A 196 -14.76 -1.06 20.47
N THR A 197 -13.56 -1.01 21.00
CA THR A 197 -12.95 0.19 21.59
C THR A 197 -11.56 0.47 21.05
N THR A 198 -11.18 1.73 21.08
CA THR A 198 -9.84 2.19 20.73
C THR A 198 -9.21 2.80 21.98
N VAL A 199 -8.12 2.18 22.46
CA VAL A 199 -7.42 2.60 23.68
C VAL A 199 -5.92 2.76 23.41
N PRO A 200 -5.24 3.71 24.09
CA PRO A 200 -3.79 3.84 23.94
C PRO A 200 -3.07 2.60 24.49
N LEU A 201 -2.06 2.14 23.75
CA LEU A 201 -1.09 1.16 24.22
C LEU A 201 0.01 1.90 25.00
N ILE A 202 0.05 1.67 26.31
CA ILE A 202 1.08 2.28 27.16
C ILE A 202 2.33 1.41 27.16
N THR A 203 3.45 1.96 26.78
CA THR A 203 4.75 1.29 26.75
C THR A 203 5.76 2.01 27.64
N GLN A 204 6.88 1.36 27.94
CA GLN A 204 7.98 2.01 28.67
C GLN A 204 8.60 3.19 27.89
N ASN A 205 8.45 3.20 26.57
CA ASN A 205 8.99 4.22 25.66
C ASN A 205 7.92 5.22 25.17
N ASP A 206 6.78 5.30 25.85
CA ASP A 206 5.62 6.10 25.42
C ASP A 206 5.96 7.57 25.16
N SER A 207 6.82 8.15 26.01
CA SER A 207 7.29 9.51 25.85
C SER A 207 8.08 9.70 24.55
N LEU A 208 8.96 8.75 24.20
CA LEU A 208 9.72 8.76 22.96
C LEU A 208 8.79 8.61 21.76
N LEU A 209 7.87 7.65 21.79
CA LEU A 209 6.93 7.40 20.69
C LEU A 209 6.02 8.60 20.41
N LYS A 210 5.68 9.39 21.42
CA LYS A 210 4.87 10.61 21.27
C LYS A 210 5.66 11.86 20.89
N SER A 211 6.97 11.86 21.13
CA SER A 211 7.84 12.98 20.78
C SER A 211 8.56 12.81 19.44
N SER A 212 8.48 11.63 18.86
CA SER A 212 9.10 11.28 17.58
C SER A 212 8.03 11.08 16.51
N GLN A 213 8.37 11.39 15.26
CA GLN A 213 7.51 11.08 14.13
C GLN A 213 7.61 9.59 13.78
N LEU A 214 6.50 8.86 13.91
CA LEU A 214 6.43 7.44 13.56
C LEU A 214 5.99 7.31 12.09
N TYR A 215 6.93 7.06 11.21
CA TYR A 215 6.68 6.98 9.77
C TYR A 215 6.22 5.61 9.31
N CYS A 216 6.76 4.56 9.91
CA CYS A 216 6.42 3.18 9.59
C CYS A 216 6.64 2.30 10.82
N ALA A 217 5.99 1.15 10.82
CA ALA A 217 6.16 0.11 11.82
C ALA A 217 5.96 -1.26 11.18
N GLU A 218 6.61 -2.28 11.72
CA GLU A 218 6.49 -3.66 11.28
C GLU A 218 6.46 -4.58 12.50
N ILE A 219 5.73 -5.68 12.40
CA ILE A 219 5.75 -6.75 13.37
C ILE A 219 6.75 -7.79 12.91
N LYS A 220 7.72 -8.10 13.75
CA LYS A 220 8.62 -9.22 13.52
C LYS A 220 8.05 -10.45 14.19
N ASP A 221 7.82 -11.49 13.40
CA ASP A 221 7.55 -12.84 13.92
C ASP A 221 8.80 -13.36 14.61
N ASP A 222 8.65 -13.84 15.85
CA ASP A 222 9.74 -14.47 16.62
C ASP A 222 9.98 -15.91 16.16
#